data_8dd04be5bcbe7a51f9f4213eee348b75
#
_entry.id   8dd04be5bcbe7a51f9f4213eee348b75
#
_cell.length_a   1.000
_cell.length_b   1.000
_cell.length_c   1.000
_cell.angle_alpha   90.00
_cell.angle_beta   90.00
_cell.angle_gamma   90.00
#
_symmetry.space_group_name_H-M   'P 1'
#
loop_
_entity.id
_entity.type
_entity.pdbx_description
1 polymer ?
#
loop_
_entity_poly.entity_id
_entity_poly.type
_entity_poly.pdbx_seq_one_letter_code
_entity_poly.pdbx_strand_id
1 'polypeptide(L)'
;FDDFACGNDDLKKCLTMYESVDALNYFAMRISELEDTEMTVFQTALKAGECKNITDAINITYNMEYYNIVDNISNWADYGKYIAHRDMLDERNMNYEEYGKHHAYDHGGYLLDGIVLETGWTEFDKVYDGKNIPDEYRVTVPTEPQKMTVLIVPPMQEPYIKEISTG
;
A
#
# COMPACT_ATOMS: atom_id res chain seq x y z
N PHE A 1 6.38 18.26 -11.98
CA PHE A 1 5.20 17.41 -12.25
C PHE A 1 3.99 18.15 -11.71
N ASP A 2 3.24 18.86 -12.58
CA ASP A 2 2.14 19.70 -12.15
C ASP A 2 0.79 18.95 -12.08
N ASP A 3 0.72 17.68 -12.53
CA ASP A 3 -0.49 16.86 -12.44
C ASP A 3 -0.13 15.37 -12.26
N PHE A 4 -0.36 14.86 -11.06
CA PHE A 4 -0.42 13.43 -10.82
C PHE A 4 -1.84 12.94 -11.16
N ALA A 5 -2.04 12.50 -12.40
CA ALA A 5 -3.29 11.93 -12.85
C ALA A 5 -3.43 10.48 -12.35
N CYS A 6 -3.90 10.31 -11.13
CA CYS A 6 -4.35 9.02 -10.63
C CYS A 6 -5.85 8.89 -10.90
N GLY A 7 -6.27 7.85 -11.62
CA GLY A 7 -7.68 7.60 -11.94
C GLY A 7 -8.54 7.16 -10.75
N ASN A 8 -7.96 6.97 -9.57
CA ASN A 8 -8.63 6.55 -8.35
C ASN A 8 -8.52 7.64 -7.28
N ASP A 9 -9.66 8.24 -6.91
CA ASP A 9 -9.70 9.34 -5.95
C ASP A 9 -9.32 8.92 -4.52
N ASP A 10 -9.53 7.66 -4.13
CA ASP A 10 -9.12 7.17 -2.82
C ASP A 10 -7.60 6.99 -2.76
N LEU A 11 -6.98 6.54 -3.85
CA LEU A 11 -5.53 6.47 -3.95
C LEU A 11 -4.87 7.86 -3.92
N LYS A 12 -5.50 8.87 -4.52
CA LYS A 12 -5.01 10.26 -4.43
C LYS A 12 -4.88 10.79 -3.01
N LYS A 13 -5.70 10.30 -2.09
CA LYS A 13 -5.62 10.67 -0.66
C LYS A 13 -4.38 10.11 0.02
N CYS A 14 -3.86 8.99 -0.50
CA CYS A 14 -2.69 8.27 0.04
C CYS A 14 -1.38 8.76 -0.57
N LEU A 15 -1.42 9.41 -1.73
CA LEU A 15 -0.22 9.85 -2.46
C LEU A 15 -0.05 11.37 -2.36
N THR A 16 1.18 11.80 -2.17
CA THR A 16 1.56 13.22 -2.20
C THR A 16 2.39 13.53 -3.43
N MET A 17 2.46 14.82 -3.83
CA MET A 17 3.33 15.28 -4.93
C MET A 17 4.84 15.19 -4.58
N TYR A 18 5.18 14.84 -3.35
CA TYR A 18 6.57 14.76 -2.87
C TYR A 18 7.08 13.31 -2.76
N GLU A 19 6.32 12.33 -3.25
CA GLU A 19 6.77 10.95 -3.24
C GLU A 19 8.02 10.75 -4.12
N SER A 20 8.95 9.92 -3.67
CA SER A 20 10.11 9.58 -4.48
C SER A 20 9.71 8.73 -5.68
N VAL A 21 10.45 8.87 -6.80
CA VAL A 21 10.22 8.04 -8.01
C VAL A 21 10.37 6.55 -7.68
N ASP A 22 11.33 6.20 -6.82
CA ASP A 22 11.56 4.81 -6.41
C ASP A 22 10.38 4.26 -5.59
N ALA A 23 9.80 5.06 -4.67
CA ALA A 23 8.62 4.63 -3.92
C ALA A 23 7.39 4.45 -4.81
N LEU A 24 7.19 5.35 -5.78
CA LEU A 24 6.12 5.22 -6.77
C LEU A 24 6.31 3.98 -7.65
N ASN A 25 7.54 3.70 -8.08
CA ASN A 25 7.84 2.50 -8.85
C ASN A 25 7.63 1.22 -8.04
N TYR A 26 8.08 1.22 -6.77
CA TYR A 26 7.84 0.11 -5.86
C TYR A 26 6.34 -0.17 -5.71
N PHE A 27 5.56 0.86 -5.43
CA PHE A 27 4.11 0.74 -5.34
C PHE A 27 3.48 0.21 -6.64
N ALA A 28 3.86 0.77 -7.80
CA ALA A 28 3.32 0.35 -9.09
C ALA A 28 3.64 -1.12 -9.40
N MET A 29 4.84 -1.59 -9.09
CA MET A 29 5.22 -3.00 -9.27
C MET A 29 4.41 -3.90 -8.34
N ARG A 30 4.26 -3.54 -7.06
CA ARG A 30 3.42 -4.31 -6.12
C ARG A 30 1.97 -4.42 -6.59
N ILE A 31 1.38 -3.31 -7.06
CA ILE A 31 0.01 -3.32 -7.60
C ILE A 31 -0.11 -4.21 -8.84
N SER A 32 0.91 -4.24 -9.69
CA SER A 32 0.89 -5.06 -10.90
C SER A 32 0.98 -6.58 -10.64
N GLU A 33 1.40 -6.97 -9.43
CA GLU A 33 1.50 -8.36 -9.00
C GLU A 33 0.20 -8.88 -8.35
N LEU A 34 -0.75 -8.00 -8.02
CA LEU A 34 -2.01 -8.38 -7.38
C LEU A 34 -2.94 -9.10 -8.38
N GLU A 35 -3.56 -10.17 -7.91
CA GLU A 35 -4.65 -10.83 -8.62
C GLU A 35 -5.95 -10.01 -8.52
N ASP A 36 -6.95 -10.32 -9.35
CA ASP A 36 -8.22 -9.57 -9.40
C ASP A 36 -8.93 -9.52 -8.03
N THR A 37 -8.89 -10.61 -7.27
CA THR A 37 -9.47 -10.69 -5.92
C THR A 37 -8.71 -9.81 -4.93
N GLU A 38 -7.39 -9.83 -4.97
CA GLU A 38 -6.52 -9.00 -4.13
C GLU A 38 -6.66 -7.51 -4.49
N MET A 39 -6.82 -7.20 -5.77
CA MET A 39 -7.10 -5.84 -6.21
C MET A 39 -8.44 -5.32 -5.64
N THR A 40 -9.46 -6.18 -5.56
CA THR A 40 -10.74 -5.84 -4.92
C THR A 40 -10.55 -5.56 -3.43
N VAL A 41 -9.79 -6.38 -2.72
CA VAL A 41 -9.42 -6.17 -1.31
C VAL A 41 -8.71 -4.83 -1.15
N PHE A 42 -7.67 -4.59 -1.95
CA PHE A 42 -6.89 -3.36 -1.92
C PHE A 42 -7.76 -2.11 -2.10
N GLN A 43 -8.60 -2.09 -3.15
CA GLN A 43 -9.50 -0.97 -3.42
C GLN A 43 -10.50 -0.75 -2.29
N THR A 44 -11.00 -1.83 -1.68
CA THR A 44 -11.93 -1.75 -0.56
C THR A 44 -11.23 -1.21 0.69
N ALA A 45 -9.99 -1.63 0.96
CA ALA A 45 -9.17 -1.10 2.05
C ALA A 45 -8.87 0.40 1.89
N LEU A 46 -8.60 0.86 0.65
CA LEU A 46 -8.45 2.30 0.36
C LEU A 46 -9.73 3.07 0.71
N LYS A 47 -10.91 2.57 0.30
CA LYS A 47 -12.21 3.19 0.60
C LYS A 47 -12.52 3.19 2.10
N ALA A 48 -12.12 2.17 2.83
CA ALA A 48 -12.25 2.08 4.29
C ALA A 48 -11.34 3.10 5.02
N GLY A 49 -10.37 3.70 4.33
CA GLY A 49 -9.44 4.66 4.92
C GLY A 49 -8.25 4.04 5.64
N GLU A 50 -7.97 2.77 5.37
CA GLU A 50 -6.81 2.06 5.93
C GLU A 50 -5.47 2.60 5.42
N CYS A 51 -5.48 3.32 4.28
CA CYS A 51 -4.30 3.92 3.66
C CYS A 51 -4.22 5.42 3.93
N LYS A 52 -3.12 5.89 4.51
CA LYS A 52 -2.86 7.31 4.78
C LYS A 52 -1.70 7.89 3.97
N ASN A 53 -0.83 7.05 3.45
CA ASN A 53 0.37 7.42 2.70
C ASN A 53 0.85 6.26 1.83
N ILE A 54 1.85 6.49 0.98
CA ILE A 54 2.40 5.46 0.08
C ILE A 54 2.99 4.27 0.82
N THR A 55 3.53 4.48 2.02
CA THR A 55 4.07 3.38 2.86
C THR A 55 2.96 2.44 3.29
N ASP A 56 1.81 2.98 3.73
CA ASP A 56 0.65 2.17 4.06
C ASP A 56 0.13 1.44 2.82
N ALA A 57 0.04 2.13 1.66
CA ALA A 57 -0.39 1.52 0.40
C ALA A 57 0.47 0.32 0.01
N ILE A 58 1.80 0.44 0.11
CA ILE A 58 2.72 -0.66 -0.16
C ILE A 58 2.53 -1.79 0.86
N ASN A 59 2.46 -1.47 2.16
CA ASN A 59 2.29 -2.49 3.20
C ASN A 59 0.96 -3.24 3.08
N ILE A 60 -0.14 -2.59 2.69
CA ILE A 60 -1.41 -3.26 2.42
C ILE A 60 -1.22 -4.37 1.38
N THR A 61 -0.43 -4.15 0.32
CA THR A 61 -0.19 -5.18 -0.71
C THR A 61 0.56 -6.43 -0.22
N TYR A 62 1.19 -6.37 0.94
CA TYR A 62 1.86 -7.50 1.57
C TYR A 62 1.02 -8.20 2.64
N ASN A 63 -0.13 -7.63 2.99
CA ASN A 63 -0.94 -8.08 4.11
C ASN A 63 -2.37 -8.44 3.68
N MET A 64 -2.55 -8.90 2.43
CA MET A 64 -3.87 -9.21 1.87
C MET A 64 -4.60 -10.32 2.62
N GLU A 65 -3.88 -11.26 3.22
CA GLU A 65 -4.43 -12.36 4.00
C GLU A 65 -5.10 -11.93 5.30
N TYR A 66 -4.83 -10.72 5.79
CA TYR A 66 -5.48 -10.18 7.00
C TYR A 66 -6.83 -9.54 6.71
N TYR A 67 -7.18 -9.36 5.44
CA TYR A 67 -8.46 -8.81 5.04
C TYR A 67 -9.42 -9.93 4.63
N ASN A 68 -10.62 -9.90 5.18
CA ASN A 68 -11.71 -10.76 4.74
C ASN A 68 -12.80 -9.91 4.09
N ILE A 69 -13.30 -10.36 2.94
CA ILE A 69 -14.39 -9.71 2.21
C ILE A 69 -15.63 -10.58 2.26
N VAL A 70 -16.75 -9.96 2.63
CA VAL A 70 -18.08 -10.56 2.55
C VAL A 70 -18.90 -9.78 1.55
N ASP A 71 -19.18 -10.41 0.40
CA ASP A 71 -19.92 -9.82 -0.70
C ASP A 71 -21.44 -9.90 -0.52
N ASN A 72 -22.17 -9.11 -1.32
CA ASN A 72 -23.64 -9.09 -1.38
C ASN A 72 -24.31 -8.67 -0.07
N ILE A 73 -23.68 -7.78 0.66
CA ILE A 73 -24.17 -7.23 1.94
C ILE A 73 -24.64 -5.80 1.73
N SER A 74 -25.95 -5.57 1.73
CA SER A 74 -26.53 -4.24 1.51
C SER A 74 -26.64 -3.41 2.80
N ASN A 75 -26.70 -4.06 3.94
CA ASN A 75 -26.90 -3.43 5.24
C ASN A 75 -26.42 -4.35 6.39
N TRP A 76 -26.38 -3.82 7.59
CA TRP A 76 -25.94 -4.57 8.76
C TRP A 76 -26.84 -5.76 9.12
N ALA A 77 -28.12 -5.74 8.76
CA ALA A 77 -28.99 -6.90 8.98
C ALA A 77 -28.66 -8.06 8.07
N ASP A 78 -28.30 -7.78 6.80
CA ASP A 78 -27.83 -8.81 5.86
C ASP A 78 -26.50 -9.41 6.35
N TYR A 79 -25.61 -8.56 6.83
CA TYR A 79 -24.34 -9.03 7.41
C TYR A 79 -24.58 -9.88 8.67
N GLY A 80 -25.46 -9.44 9.57
CA GLY A 80 -25.80 -10.19 10.77
C GLY A 80 -26.41 -11.56 10.47
N LYS A 81 -27.27 -11.67 9.43
CA LYS A 81 -27.79 -12.95 8.96
C LYS A 81 -26.68 -13.85 8.40
N TYR A 82 -25.78 -13.28 7.58
CA TYR A 82 -24.66 -14.03 7.03
C TYR A 82 -23.81 -14.62 8.15
N ILE A 83 -23.42 -13.82 9.15
CA ILE A 83 -22.61 -14.28 10.27
C ILE A 83 -23.35 -15.32 11.12
N ALA A 84 -24.62 -15.08 11.48
CA ALA A 84 -25.42 -16.02 12.25
C ALA A 84 -25.51 -17.38 11.54
N HIS A 85 -25.70 -17.36 10.24
CA HIS A 85 -25.77 -18.58 9.43
C HIS A 85 -24.40 -19.28 9.31
N ARG A 86 -23.32 -18.52 9.08
CA ARG A 86 -21.95 -19.04 9.03
C ARG A 86 -21.57 -19.73 10.33
N ASP A 87 -21.90 -19.12 11.46
CA ASP A 87 -21.52 -19.58 12.79
C ASP A 87 -22.56 -20.56 13.39
N MET A 88 -23.59 -20.96 12.61
CA MET A 88 -24.66 -21.91 13.01
C MET A 88 -25.36 -21.54 14.32
N LEU A 89 -25.63 -20.24 14.51
CA LEU A 89 -26.25 -19.74 15.73
C LEU A 89 -27.75 -20.03 15.78
N ASP A 90 -28.30 -20.04 16.99
CA ASP A 90 -29.76 -20.09 17.19
C ASP A 90 -30.37 -18.72 16.87
N GLU A 91 -30.99 -18.63 15.70
CA GLU A 91 -31.51 -17.39 15.14
C GLU A 91 -32.88 -16.97 15.73
N ARG A 92 -33.42 -17.75 16.69
CA ARG A 92 -34.70 -17.42 17.36
C ARG A 92 -34.59 -16.12 18.14
N ASN A 93 -35.39 -15.13 17.75
CA ASN A 93 -35.44 -13.79 18.34
C ASN A 93 -34.15 -12.95 18.17
N MET A 94 -33.32 -13.25 17.17
CA MET A 94 -32.09 -12.49 16.91
C MET A 94 -32.42 -11.15 16.23
N ASN A 95 -31.87 -10.07 16.73
CA ASN A 95 -31.82 -8.79 16.06
C ASN A 95 -30.59 -8.77 15.15
N TYR A 96 -30.76 -9.14 13.87
CA TYR A 96 -29.64 -9.26 12.93
C TYR A 96 -28.89 -7.95 12.69
N GLU A 97 -29.58 -6.81 12.70
CA GLU A 97 -28.92 -5.52 12.51
C GLU A 97 -27.98 -5.19 13.67
N GLU A 98 -28.44 -5.36 14.88
CA GLU A 98 -27.63 -5.13 16.08
C GLU A 98 -26.48 -6.13 16.16
N TYR A 99 -26.76 -7.39 15.87
CA TYR A 99 -25.75 -8.44 15.85
C TYR A 99 -24.66 -8.17 14.80
N GLY A 100 -25.06 -7.80 13.56
CA GLY A 100 -24.11 -7.47 12.50
C GLY A 100 -23.24 -6.26 12.83
N LYS A 101 -23.82 -5.20 13.43
CA LYS A 101 -23.06 -4.04 13.90
C LYS A 101 -22.04 -4.40 14.99
N HIS A 102 -22.46 -5.22 15.94
CA HIS A 102 -21.61 -5.64 17.05
C HIS A 102 -20.44 -6.51 16.54
N HIS A 103 -20.75 -7.49 15.69
CA HIS A 103 -19.74 -8.33 15.07
C HIS A 103 -18.74 -7.52 14.24
N ALA A 104 -19.23 -6.56 13.44
CA ALA A 104 -18.35 -5.68 12.66
C ALA A 104 -17.45 -4.83 13.57
N TYR A 105 -17.98 -4.30 14.67
CA TYR A 105 -17.19 -3.57 15.64
C TYR A 105 -16.08 -4.43 16.25
N ASP A 106 -16.39 -5.67 16.61
CA ASP A 106 -15.41 -6.58 17.23
C ASP A 106 -14.34 -7.07 16.25
N HIS A 107 -14.62 -7.09 14.94
CA HIS A 107 -13.75 -7.61 13.90
C HIS A 107 -13.20 -6.55 12.93
N GLY A 108 -13.34 -5.26 13.27
CA GLY A 108 -12.86 -4.19 12.39
C GLY A 108 -13.59 -4.16 11.04
N GLY A 109 -14.91 -4.34 11.06
CA GLY A 109 -15.73 -4.44 9.85
C GLY A 109 -16.17 -3.08 9.31
N TYR A 110 -16.03 -2.88 7.99
CA TYR A 110 -16.48 -1.70 7.26
C TYR A 110 -17.51 -2.10 6.20
N LEU A 111 -18.70 -1.51 6.21
CA LEU A 111 -19.71 -1.72 5.17
C LEU A 111 -19.54 -0.67 4.07
N LEU A 112 -19.21 -1.12 2.85
CA LEU A 112 -18.85 -0.29 1.71
C LEU A 112 -19.43 -0.87 0.42
N ASP A 113 -20.32 -0.14 -0.25
CA ASP A 113 -20.81 -0.48 -1.61
C ASP A 113 -21.26 -1.94 -1.81
N GLY A 114 -21.96 -2.53 -0.83
CA GLY A 114 -22.43 -3.90 -0.93
C GLY A 114 -21.44 -4.97 -0.48
N ILE A 115 -20.35 -4.55 0.14
CA ILE A 115 -19.28 -5.40 0.67
C ILE A 115 -19.06 -5.06 2.15
N VAL A 116 -18.80 -6.06 2.98
CA VAL A 116 -18.17 -5.85 4.29
C VAL A 116 -16.71 -6.27 4.20
N LEU A 117 -15.81 -5.32 4.50
CA LEU A 117 -14.40 -5.58 4.70
C LEU A 117 -14.16 -5.78 6.20
N GLU A 118 -13.59 -6.91 6.60
CA GLU A 118 -13.14 -7.19 7.95
C GLU A 118 -11.62 -7.15 8.01
N THR A 119 -11.05 -6.38 8.95
CA THR A 119 -9.58 -6.25 9.13
C THR A 119 -9.07 -7.11 10.29
N GLY A 120 -9.98 -7.65 11.13
CA GLY A 120 -9.66 -8.45 12.29
C GLY A 120 -8.90 -7.72 13.40
N TRP A 121 -8.75 -6.39 13.31
CA TRP A 121 -7.88 -5.58 14.18
C TRP A 121 -6.43 -6.09 14.23
N THR A 122 -6.00 -6.80 13.19
CA THR A 122 -4.66 -7.38 13.13
C THR A 122 -3.62 -6.27 12.91
N GLU A 123 -2.52 -6.32 13.67
CA GLU A 123 -1.35 -5.50 13.33
C GLU A 123 -0.71 -6.08 12.06
N PHE A 124 -0.63 -5.25 11.04
CA PHE A 124 0.01 -5.63 9.78
C PHE A 124 1.53 -5.69 9.92
N ASP A 125 2.12 -6.59 9.17
CA ASP A 125 3.56 -6.64 9.01
C ASP A 125 4.05 -5.41 8.26
N LYS A 126 4.96 -4.66 8.88
CA LYS A 126 5.60 -3.49 8.26
C LYS A 126 6.78 -3.95 7.40
N VAL A 127 6.47 -4.48 6.20
CA VAL A 127 7.47 -4.95 5.24
C VAL A 127 8.27 -3.77 4.68
N TYR A 128 7.62 -2.65 4.42
CA TYR A 128 8.24 -1.41 3.99
C TYR A 128 8.21 -0.37 5.10
N ASP A 129 9.37 0.18 5.44
CA ASP A 129 9.56 1.14 6.52
C ASP A 129 9.45 2.62 6.08
N GLY A 130 9.13 2.85 4.80
CA GLY A 130 9.05 4.19 4.20
C GLY A 130 10.39 4.77 3.74
N LYS A 131 11.49 4.01 3.84
CA LYS A 131 12.86 4.48 3.52
C LYS A 131 13.66 3.49 2.70
N ASN A 132 13.67 2.23 3.11
CA ASN A 132 14.53 1.21 2.52
C ASN A 132 13.79 0.50 1.39
N ILE A 133 14.02 0.95 0.14
CA ILE A 133 13.44 0.36 -1.05
C ILE A 133 14.39 -0.73 -1.55
N PRO A 134 13.92 -1.98 -1.76
CA PRO A 134 14.73 -3.04 -2.36
C PRO A 134 15.27 -2.63 -3.74
N ASP A 135 16.49 -3.07 -4.08
CA ASP A 135 17.19 -2.63 -5.29
C ASP A 135 16.41 -2.94 -6.58
N GLU A 136 15.65 -4.03 -6.58
CA GLU A 136 14.78 -4.44 -7.70
C GLU A 136 13.67 -3.45 -8.04
N TYR A 137 13.25 -2.63 -7.06
CA TYR A 137 12.22 -1.59 -7.24
C TYR A 137 12.79 -0.19 -7.48
N ARG A 138 14.12 -0.03 -7.47
CA ARG A 138 14.75 1.26 -7.67
C ARG A 138 14.88 1.59 -9.15
N VAL A 139 14.45 2.78 -9.53
CA VAL A 139 14.67 3.37 -10.85
C VAL A 139 15.96 4.19 -10.83
N THR A 140 16.25 4.83 -9.69
CA THR A 140 17.43 5.63 -9.49
C THR A 140 18.57 4.76 -8.95
N VAL A 141 19.42 4.25 -9.83
CA VAL A 141 20.63 3.55 -9.41
C VAL A 141 21.64 4.59 -8.91
N PRO A 142 22.22 4.44 -7.70
CA PRO A 142 23.29 5.30 -7.26
C PRO A 142 24.44 5.23 -8.28
N THR A 143 24.69 6.33 -8.96
CA THR A 143 25.85 6.41 -9.86
C THR A 143 27.09 6.40 -8.99
N GLU A 144 27.96 5.41 -9.15
CA GLU A 144 29.29 5.46 -8.51
C GLU A 144 29.97 6.78 -8.92
N PRO A 145 30.64 7.46 -7.99
CA PRO A 145 31.36 8.69 -8.32
C PRO A 145 32.35 8.42 -9.44
N GLN A 146 32.16 9.08 -10.57
CA GLN A 146 33.07 8.94 -11.71
C GLN A 146 34.44 9.48 -11.32
N LYS A 147 35.45 8.63 -11.38
CA LYS A 147 36.83 9.06 -11.25
C LYS A 147 37.24 9.83 -12.51
N MET A 148 37.54 11.10 -12.34
CA MET A 148 38.04 11.93 -13.42
C MET A 148 39.55 12.03 -13.32
N THR A 149 40.26 11.62 -14.36
CA THR A 149 41.71 11.83 -14.46
C THR A 149 41.95 13.18 -15.12
N VAL A 150 42.53 14.11 -14.39
CA VAL A 150 42.88 15.44 -14.89
C VAL A 150 44.39 15.52 -15.09
N LEU A 151 44.81 15.79 -16.32
CA LEU A 151 46.18 16.10 -16.63
C LEU A 151 46.46 17.57 -16.27
N ILE A 152 47.29 17.78 -15.26
CA ILE A 152 47.74 19.11 -14.88
C ILE A 152 49.10 19.34 -15.49
N VAL A 153 49.18 20.28 -16.40
CA VAL A 153 50.42 20.69 -17.08
C VAL A 153 50.82 22.05 -16.52
N PRO A 154 51.75 22.11 -15.54
CA PRO A 154 52.27 23.39 -15.07
C PRO A 154 53.14 24.07 -16.12
N PRO A 155 53.18 25.38 -16.19
CA PRO A 155 54.06 26.10 -17.13
C PRO A 155 55.53 25.72 -16.88
N MET A 156 56.18 25.22 -17.89
CA MET A 156 57.63 24.86 -17.90
C MET A 156 58.06 23.65 -17.04
N GLN A 157 57.15 22.74 -16.71
CA GLN A 157 57.49 21.47 -16.01
C GLN A 157 56.86 20.28 -16.75
N GLU A 158 57.39 19.08 -16.53
CA GLU A 158 56.77 17.87 -17.06
C GLU A 158 55.36 17.66 -16.53
N PRO A 159 54.40 17.22 -17.36
CA PRO A 159 53.03 16.97 -16.96
C PRO A 159 52.96 15.86 -15.91
N TYR A 160 52.13 16.03 -14.89
CA TYR A 160 51.82 14.97 -13.95
C TYR A 160 50.31 14.71 -13.91
N ILE A 161 49.97 13.48 -13.66
CA ILE A 161 48.57 13.04 -13.56
C ILE A 161 48.16 13.01 -12.08
N LYS A 162 47.07 13.66 -11.75
CA LYS A 162 46.46 13.59 -10.43
C LYS A 162 45.04 13.05 -10.57
N GLU A 163 44.75 11.96 -9.85
CA GLU A 163 43.38 11.47 -9.73
C GLU A 163 42.62 12.31 -8.75
N ILE A 164 41.44 12.82 -9.15
CA ILE A 164 40.52 13.57 -8.31
C ILE A 164 39.24 12.77 -8.21
N SER A 165 38.86 12.40 -7.00
CA SER A 165 37.52 11.85 -6.73
C SER A 165 36.52 13.00 -6.64
N THR A 166 35.57 13.05 -7.56
CA THR A 166 34.40 13.94 -7.45
C THR A 166 33.37 13.22 -6.56
N GLY A 167 33.24 13.71 -5.31
CA GLY A 167 32.20 13.27 -4.38
C GLY A 167 30.87 13.96 -4.64
#